data_9c22fe72682d999997a5aea414f06f1f
#
_entry.id   9c22fe72682d999997a5aea414f06f1f
#
_cell.length_a   1.000
_cell.length_b   1.000
_cell.length_c   1.000
_cell.angle_alpha   90.00
_cell.angle_beta   90.00
_cell.angle_gamma   90.00
#
_symmetry.space_group_name_H-M   'P 1'
#
loop_
_entity.id
_entity.type
_entity.pdbx_description
1 polymer ?
#
loop_
_entity_poly.entity_id
_entity_poly.type
_entity_poly.pdbx_seq_one_letter_code
_entity_poly.pdbx_strand_id
1 'polypeptide(L)'
;RKESSAASDVYKRQGLNSPPGFGEAIAAELAALSGLPLKSAPNKFAALAGHEPLTALSGALKTLAVALMKIANDLRLLGSGPRGGLAEVRLPANEPGSSIMPGKVNPTQCEALSMLACQVMGNDVTIGFAASQGHLQLNVYKPVIIHNVLQSIRLLADGCRNFREHCVLGMEPDAQRMAEHLERGLMLVTALNPHIG
;
A
#
# COMPACT_ATOMS: atom_id res chain seq x y z
N ARG A 1 45.88 -14.44 14.70
CA ARG A 1 45.31 -14.08 13.38
C ARG A 1 43.86 -13.71 13.62
N LYS A 2 43.52 -12.47 13.43
CA LYS A 2 42.09 -12.09 13.30
C LYS A 2 41.62 -12.67 11.98
N GLU A 3 40.80 -13.68 12.06
CA GLU A 3 40.09 -14.19 10.90
C GLU A 3 39.22 -13.04 10.35
N SER A 4 39.13 -12.91 9.02
CA SER A 4 38.29 -11.91 8.42
C SER A 4 36.83 -12.20 8.77
N SER A 5 35.98 -11.18 8.85
CA SER A 5 34.55 -11.38 9.11
C SER A 5 33.89 -12.26 8.04
N ALA A 6 34.41 -12.28 6.82
CA ALA A 6 33.97 -13.19 5.74
C ALA A 6 34.22 -14.66 6.09
N ALA A 7 35.39 -14.99 6.67
CA ALA A 7 35.69 -16.36 7.14
C ALA A 7 34.74 -16.76 8.28
N SER A 8 34.43 -15.86 9.21
CA SER A 8 33.46 -16.12 10.27
C SER A 8 32.06 -16.43 9.72
N ASP A 9 31.66 -15.81 8.61
CA ASP A 9 30.38 -16.06 7.97
C ASP A 9 30.29 -17.44 7.32
N VAL A 10 31.36 -17.90 6.67
CA VAL A 10 31.44 -19.25 6.13
C VAL A 10 31.18 -20.29 7.22
N TYR A 11 31.79 -20.12 8.38
CA TYR A 11 31.60 -21.05 9.50
C TYR A 11 30.22 -20.98 10.15
N LYS A 12 29.65 -19.79 10.31
CA LYS A 12 28.41 -19.61 11.09
C LYS A 12 27.13 -19.81 10.29
N ARG A 13 27.16 -19.57 8.97
CA ARG A 13 25.93 -19.48 8.16
C ARG A 13 25.83 -20.54 7.06
N GLN A 14 26.88 -21.31 6.83
CA GLN A 14 26.88 -22.40 5.84
C GLN A 14 26.50 -23.75 6.44
N GLY A 15 26.17 -23.79 7.73
CA GLY A 15 25.80 -25.03 8.40
C GLY A 15 27.00 -25.90 8.80
N LEU A 16 28.15 -25.28 9.08
CA LEU A 16 29.30 -26.01 9.64
C LEU A 16 28.85 -26.73 10.92
N ASN A 17 29.15 -28.03 11.03
CA ASN A 17 28.74 -28.92 12.11
C ASN A 17 27.22 -29.23 12.16
N SER A 18 26.44 -28.86 11.15
CA SER A 18 25.08 -29.35 11.00
C SER A 18 25.03 -30.54 10.04
N PRO A 19 24.07 -31.47 10.20
CA PRO A 19 23.91 -32.57 9.26
C PRO A 19 23.67 -32.05 7.82
N PRO A 20 24.14 -32.78 6.79
CA PRO A 20 23.83 -32.45 5.41
C PRO A 20 22.31 -32.40 5.18
N GLY A 21 21.85 -31.36 4.47
CA GLY A 21 20.41 -31.15 4.18
C GLY A 21 19.59 -30.56 5.32
N PHE A 22 20.20 -30.15 6.44
CA PHE A 22 19.51 -29.65 7.61
C PHE A 22 18.63 -28.41 7.30
N GLY A 23 19.15 -27.47 6.50
CA GLY A 23 18.40 -26.27 6.12
C GLY A 23 17.16 -26.56 5.28
N GLU A 24 17.28 -27.50 4.36
CA GLU A 24 16.19 -27.98 3.52
C GLU A 24 15.14 -28.75 4.33
N ALA A 25 15.59 -29.61 5.26
CA ALA A 25 14.71 -30.37 6.15
C ALA A 25 13.90 -29.44 7.07
N ILE A 26 14.52 -28.41 7.68
CA ILE A 26 13.82 -27.41 8.48
C ILE A 26 12.81 -26.64 7.63
N ALA A 27 13.19 -26.20 6.44
CA ALA A 27 12.28 -25.47 5.56
C ALA A 27 11.06 -26.32 5.17
N ALA A 28 11.26 -27.62 4.90
CA ALA A 28 10.18 -28.55 4.61
C ALA A 28 9.24 -28.76 5.81
N GLU A 29 9.78 -28.93 7.02
CA GLU A 29 9.00 -29.10 8.24
C GLU A 29 8.18 -27.81 8.56
N LEU A 30 8.81 -26.65 8.46
CA LEU A 30 8.11 -25.36 8.64
C LEU A 30 7.03 -25.15 7.58
N ALA A 31 7.26 -25.59 6.33
CA ALA A 31 6.25 -25.54 5.28
C ALA A 31 5.06 -26.44 5.61
N ALA A 32 5.31 -27.65 6.10
CA ALA A 32 4.25 -28.59 6.52
C ALA A 32 3.43 -28.05 7.70
N LEU A 33 4.09 -27.49 8.71
CA LEU A 33 3.43 -26.93 9.91
C LEU A 33 2.63 -25.64 9.61
N SER A 34 3.11 -24.79 8.72
CA SER A 34 2.51 -23.49 8.43
C SER A 34 1.54 -23.51 7.24
N GLY A 35 1.59 -24.53 6.38
CA GLY A 35 0.88 -24.55 5.10
C GLY A 35 1.45 -23.57 4.06
N LEU A 36 2.62 -22.97 4.32
CA LEU A 36 3.24 -21.98 3.45
C LEU A 36 4.32 -22.64 2.55
N PRO A 37 4.54 -22.17 1.32
CA PRO A 37 5.55 -22.75 0.40
C PRO A 37 6.97 -22.28 0.77
N LEU A 38 7.44 -22.63 1.98
CA LEU A 38 8.75 -22.25 2.47
C LEU A 38 9.85 -23.09 1.84
N LYS A 39 10.96 -22.45 1.51
CA LYS A 39 12.15 -23.08 0.94
C LYS A 39 13.41 -22.46 1.55
N SER A 40 14.47 -23.28 1.66
CA SER A 40 15.80 -22.80 2.02
C SER A 40 16.33 -21.84 0.95
N ALA A 41 16.87 -20.69 1.36
CA ALA A 41 17.45 -19.73 0.43
C ALA A 41 18.67 -20.35 -0.31
N PRO A 42 18.77 -20.19 -1.64
CA PRO A 42 19.92 -20.72 -2.39
C PRO A 42 21.24 -20.03 -2.00
N ASN A 43 21.20 -18.76 -1.67
CA ASN A 43 22.34 -18.00 -1.13
C ASN A 43 22.00 -17.48 0.26
N LYS A 44 22.49 -18.16 1.29
CA LYS A 44 22.23 -17.82 2.69
C LYS A 44 22.95 -16.53 3.13
N PHE A 45 24.06 -16.17 2.48
CA PHE A 45 24.75 -14.88 2.75
C PHE A 45 23.88 -13.72 2.31
N ALA A 46 23.39 -13.74 1.09
CA ALA A 46 22.51 -12.70 0.57
C ALA A 46 21.23 -12.59 1.40
N ALA A 47 20.59 -13.71 1.73
CA ALA A 47 19.35 -13.74 2.50
C ALA A 47 19.49 -13.18 3.93
N LEU A 48 20.71 -13.17 4.49
CA LEU A 48 20.97 -12.66 5.82
C LEU A 48 21.41 -11.19 5.81
N ALA A 49 22.15 -10.79 4.78
CA ALA A 49 22.70 -9.45 4.63
C ALA A 49 21.77 -8.47 3.90
N GLY A 50 20.94 -8.97 2.96
CA GLY A 50 20.05 -8.17 2.15
C GLY A 50 18.58 -8.38 2.45
N HIS A 51 17.74 -7.38 2.09
CA HIS A 51 16.28 -7.41 2.27
C HIS A 51 15.55 -6.90 1.02
N GLU A 52 16.16 -7.06 -0.16
CA GLU A 52 15.63 -6.61 -1.44
C GLU A 52 14.21 -7.12 -1.72
N PRO A 53 13.83 -8.40 -1.42
CA PRO A 53 12.47 -8.86 -1.62
C PRO A 53 11.43 -8.11 -0.79
N LEU A 54 11.75 -7.73 0.45
CA LEU A 54 10.85 -6.94 1.30
C LEU A 54 10.76 -5.48 0.84
N THR A 55 11.85 -4.94 0.33
CA THR A 55 11.87 -3.60 -0.27
C THR A 55 11.04 -3.55 -1.55
N ALA A 56 11.15 -4.56 -2.41
CA ALA A 56 10.33 -4.70 -3.62
C ALA A 56 8.83 -4.83 -3.28
N LEU A 57 8.48 -5.65 -2.29
CA LEU A 57 7.11 -5.78 -1.79
C LEU A 57 6.60 -4.43 -1.25
N SER A 58 7.40 -3.72 -0.47
CA SER A 58 7.06 -2.40 0.07
C SER A 58 6.80 -1.39 -1.05
N GLY A 59 7.62 -1.37 -2.10
CA GLY A 59 7.41 -0.54 -3.28
C GLY A 59 6.10 -0.84 -4.01
N ALA A 60 5.70 -2.11 -4.10
CA ALA A 60 4.42 -2.51 -4.66
C ALA A 60 3.24 -2.03 -3.78
N LEU A 61 3.34 -2.15 -2.45
CA LEU A 61 2.34 -1.64 -1.51
C LEU A 61 2.22 -0.11 -1.60
N LYS A 62 3.35 0.61 -1.72
CA LYS A 62 3.35 2.05 -1.97
C LYS A 62 2.65 2.40 -3.29
N THR A 63 2.90 1.66 -4.35
CA THR A 63 2.24 1.88 -5.65
C THR A 63 0.72 1.77 -5.52
N LEU A 64 0.23 0.77 -4.78
CA LEU A 64 -1.18 0.63 -4.46
C LEU A 64 -1.69 1.83 -3.63
N ALA A 65 -0.95 2.26 -2.62
CA ALA A 65 -1.31 3.40 -1.78
C ALA A 65 -1.44 4.70 -2.61
N VAL A 66 -0.53 4.92 -3.57
CA VAL A 66 -0.61 6.07 -4.50
C VAL A 66 -1.89 6.03 -5.32
N ALA A 67 -2.26 4.89 -5.87
CA ALA A 67 -3.50 4.73 -6.62
C ALA A 67 -4.75 4.99 -5.75
N LEU A 68 -4.77 4.43 -4.53
CA LEU A 68 -5.87 4.64 -3.58
C LEU A 68 -5.98 6.10 -3.13
N MET A 69 -4.87 6.79 -2.92
CA MET A 69 -4.83 8.23 -2.63
C MET A 69 -5.51 9.04 -3.74
N LYS A 70 -5.18 8.72 -5.00
CA LYS A 70 -5.78 9.39 -6.18
C LYS A 70 -7.29 9.16 -6.23
N ILE A 71 -7.73 7.91 -6.07
CA ILE A 71 -9.16 7.55 -6.05
C ILE A 71 -9.89 8.29 -4.93
N ALA A 72 -9.36 8.30 -3.72
CA ALA A 72 -9.96 8.98 -2.58
C ALA A 72 -10.12 10.48 -2.82
N ASN A 73 -9.11 11.14 -3.36
CA ASN A 73 -9.14 12.56 -3.67
C ASN A 73 -10.14 12.89 -4.78
N ASP A 74 -10.21 12.07 -5.83
CA ASP A 74 -11.18 12.28 -6.91
C ASP A 74 -12.62 12.15 -6.42
N LEU A 75 -12.92 11.10 -5.66
CA LEU A 75 -14.26 10.91 -5.11
C LEU A 75 -14.63 12.01 -4.12
N ARG A 76 -13.69 12.48 -3.31
CA ARG A 76 -13.87 13.61 -2.43
C ARG A 76 -14.21 14.90 -3.20
N LEU A 77 -13.53 15.13 -4.33
CA LEU A 77 -13.77 16.28 -5.19
C LEU A 77 -15.12 16.18 -5.91
N LEU A 78 -15.42 15.03 -6.52
CA LEU A 78 -16.70 14.77 -7.20
C LEU A 78 -17.88 14.85 -6.25
N GLY A 79 -17.71 14.45 -4.98
CA GLY A 79 -18.73 14.53 -3.94
C GLY A 79 -18.84 15.92 -3.26
N SER A 80 -18.02 16.89 -3.66
CA SER A 80 -18.02 18.22 -3.06
C SER A 80 -19.32 18.98 -3.38
N GLY A 81 -19.92 19.59 -2.36
CA GLY A 81 -21.17 20.32 -2.55
C GLY A 81 -21.94 20.49 -1.23
N PRO A 82 -23.30 20.56 -1.28
CA PRO A 82 -24.18 20.27 -2.41
C PRO A 82 -24.36 21.40 -3.45
N ARG A 83 -24.06 22.65 -3.11
CA ARG A 83 -24.32 23.78 -4.01
C ARG A 83 -23.04 24.45 -4.53
N GLY A 84 -22.00 24.51 -3.73
CA GLY A 84 -20.75 25.20 -4.02
C GLY A 84 -19.64 24.33 -4.59
N GLY A 85 -19.88 23.04 -4.81
CA GLY A 85 -18.91 22.07 -5.36
C GLY A 85 -19.40 21.43 -6.65
N LEU A 86 -18.70 20.35 -7.07
CA LEU A 86 -19.09 19.60 -8.27
C LEU A 86 -20.42 18.88 -8.07
N ALA A 87 -20.60 18.20 -6.94
CA ALA A 87 -21.80 17.47 -6.56
C ALA A 87 -22.25 16.43 -7.62
N GLU A 88 -21.32 15.85 -8.37
CA GLU A 88 -21.60 14.84 -9.41
C GLU A 88 -21.83 13.45 -8.82
N VAL A 89 -21.34 13.24 -7.58
CA VAL A 89 -21.46 11.97 -6.88
C VAL A 89 -21.96 12.25 -5.46
N ARG A 90 -22.96 11.50 -5.04
CA ARG A 90 -23.44 11.50 -3.64
C ARG A 90 -22.71 10.39 -2.88
N LEU A 91 -21.96 10.82 -1.86
CA LEU A 91 -21.28 9.91 -0.94
C LEU A 91 -22.21 9.52 0.21
N PRO A 92 -22.11 8.30 0.77
CA PRO A 92 -22.88 7.90 1.95
C PRO A 92 -22.63 8.83 3.14
N ALA A 93 -23.70 9.21 3.82
CA ALA A 93 -23.62 9.93 5.09
C ALA A 93 -23.45 8.94 6.23
N ASN A 94 -22.22 8.62 6.58
CA ASN A 94 -21.91 7.63 7.63
C ASN A 94 -22.02 8.21 9.05
N GLU A 95 -22.10 9.55 9.16
CA GLU A 95 -22.09 10.26 10.45
C GLU A 95 -22.81 11.61 10.30
N PRO A 96 -23.24 12.23 11.41
CA PRO A 96 -23.78 13.59 11.38
C PRO A 96 -22.74 14.56 10.83
N GLY A 97 -23.10 15.33 9.81
CA GLY A 97 -22.17 16.24 9.13
C GLY A 97 -21.81 17.45 9.99
N SER A 98 -22.82 18.19 10.46
CA SER A 98 -22.63 19.41 11.27
C SER A 98 -23.94 19.81 11.92
N SER A 99 -23.88 20.33 13.16
CA SER A 99 -25.04 20.92 13.84
C SER A 99 -25.37 22.33 13.36
N ILE A 100 -24.45 23.01 12.69
CA ILE A 100 -24.57 24.41 12.28
C ILE A 100 -24.61 24.64 10.76
N MET A 101 -24.29 23.61 9.98
CA MET A 101 -24.26 23.68 8.51
C MET A 101 -25.22 22.63 7.91
N PRO A 102 -26.45 23.04 7.51
CA PRO A 102 -27.41 22.13 6.92
C PRO A 102 -26.88 21.46 5.64
N GLY A 103 -27.15 20.16 5.49
CA GLY A 103 -26.75 19.42 4.30
C GLY A 103 -25.26 19.06 4.17
N LYS A 104 -24.43 19.39 5.18
CA LYS A 104 -23.03 19.01 5.16
C LYS A 104 -22.88 17.51 5.34
N VAL A 105 -22.22 16.86 4.36
CA VAL A 105 -21.75 15.47 4.44
C VAL A 105 -20.22 15.49 4.46
N ASN A 106 -19.62 14.85 5.47
CA ASN A 106 -18.17 14.73 5.54
C ASN A 106 -17.70 13.52 4.70
N PRO A 107 -16.68 13.65 3.84
CA PRO A 107 -16.13 12.55 3.07
C PRO A 107 -15.13 11.72 3.89
N THR A 108 -15.52 11.32 5.11
CA THR A 108 -14.61 10.73 6.12
C THR A 108 -13.93 9.46 5.66
N GLN A 109 -14.58 8.67 4.81
CA GLN A 109 -13.96 7.45 4.27
C GLN A 109 -12.85 7.78 3.25
N CYS A 110 -13.04 8.82 2.45
CA CYS A 110 -11.97 9.33 1.57
C CYS A 110 -10.81 9.91 2.38
N GLU A 111 -11.11 10.61 3.46
CA GLU A 111 -10.10 11.17 4.36
C GLU A 111 -9.31 10.06 5.07
N ALA A 112 -9.98 9.05 5.61
CA ALA A 112 -9.35 7.89 6.23
C ALA A 112 -8.44 7.15 5.24
N LEU A 113 -8.92 6.88 4.02
CA LEU A 113 -8.14 6.20 2.99
C LEU A 113 -6.90 7.01 2.59
N SER A 114 -7.02 8.34 2.47
CA SER A 114 -5.86 9.19 2.17
C SER A 114 -4.84 9.23 3.30
N MET A 115 -5.27 9.25 4.58
CA MET A 115 -4.37 9.20 5.74
C MET A 115 -3.60 7.89 5.83
N LEU A 116 -4.27 6.75 5.64
CA LEU A 116 -3.57 5.46 5.65
C LEU A 116 -2.59 5.31 4.48
N ALA A 117 -2.92 5.87 3.31
CA ALA A 117 -2.01 5.88 2.17
C ALA A 117 -0.73 6.70 2.48
N CYS A 118 -0.85 7.85 3.15
CA CYS A 118 0.31 8.60 3.66
C CYS A 118 1.18 7.75 4.58
N GLN A 119 0.57 7.01 5.52
CA GLN A 119 1.31 6.15 6.44
C GLN A 119 2.08 5.05 5.71
N VAL A 120 1.44 4.41 4.71
CA VAL A 120 2.09 3.37 3.89
C VAL A 120 3.28 3.93 3.10
N MET A 121 3.15 5.14 2.55
CA MET A 121 4.27 5.81 1.88
C MET A 121 5.42 6.12 2.85
N GLY A 122 5.12 6.56 4.06
CA GLY A 122 6.12 6.78 5.12
C GLY A 122 6.82 5.48 5.54
N ASN A 123 6.07 4.39 5.66
CA ASN A 123 6.62 3.06 5.96
C ASN A 123 7.59 2.59 4.87
N ASP A 124 7.28 2.84 3.59
CA ASP A 124 8.17 2.49 2.47
C ASP A 124 9.51 3.22 2.55
N VAL A 125 9.50 4.51 2.90
CA VAL A 125 10.74 5.27 3.14
C VAL A 125 11.56 4.65 4.28
N THR A 126 10.91 4.31 5.39
CA THR A 126 11.56 3.66 6.54
C THR A 126 12.17 2.32 6.15
N ILE A 127 11.45 1.50 5.38
CA ILE A 127 11.91 0.19 4.89
C ILE A 127 13.13 0.37 3.98
N GLY A 128 13.09 1.33 3.05
CA GLY A 128 14.20 1.61 2.15
C GLY A 128 15.48 1.99 2.89
N PHE A 129 15.38 2.90 3.87
CA PHE A 129 16.52 3.25 4.72
C PHE A 129 17.02 2.05 5.53
N ALA A 130 16.13 1.32 6.18
CA ALA A 130 16.52 0.16 6.99
C ALA A 130 17.15 -0.96 6.14
N ALA A 131 16.65 -1.20 4.94
CA ALA A 131 17.18 -2.21 4.02
C ALA A 131 18.55 -1.83 3.46
N SER A 132 18.85 -0.53 3.31
CA SER A 132 20.17 -0.04 2.86
C SER A 132 21.26 -0.13 3.93
N GLN A 133 20.91 -0.44 5.16
CA GLN A 133 21.86 -0.53 6.29
C GLN A 133 22.46 -1.94 6.41
N GLY A 134 23.24 -2.13 7.45
CA GLY A 134 23.94 -3.37 7.76
C GLY A 134 25.43 -3.24 7.51
N HIS A 135 26.18 -4.13 8.12
CA HIS A 135 27.62 -4.20 7.98
C HIS A 135 28.04 -5.59 7.54
N LEU A 136 28.61 -5.67 6.34
CA LEU A 136 29.12 -6.89 5.71
C LEU A 136 28.07 -8.02 5.61
N GLN A 137 27.94 -8.83 6.63
CA GLN A 137 27.25 -10.12 6.58
C GLN A 137 25.85 -10.12 7.20
N LEU A 138 25.46 -9.03 7.85
CA LEU A 138 24.21 -8.97 8.61
C LEU A 138 23.59 -7.58 8.55
N ASN A 139 22.38 -7.51 8.07
CA ASN A 139 21.50 -6.39 8.31
C ASN A 139 20.63 -6.70 9.54
N VAL A 140 20.83 -5.94 10.61
CA VAL A 140 20.11 -6.11 11.90
C VAL A 140 18.77 -5.38 11.96
N TYR A 141 18.40 -4.62 10.91
CA TYR A 141 17.18 -3.80 10.87
C TYR A 141 15.90 -4.60 10.57
N LYS A 142 15.97 -5.94 10.62
CA LYS A 142 14.84 -6.83 10.38
C LYS A 142 13.58 -6.48 11.17
N PRO A 143 13.65 -6.16 12.48
CA PRO A 143 12.44 -5.84 13.25
C PRO A 143 11.69 -4.62 12.73
N VAL A 144 12.39 -3.55 12.35
CA VAL A 144 11.74 -2.35 11.81
C VAL A 144 11.22 -2.59 10.41
N ILE A 145 11.91 -3.35 9.58
CA ILE A 145 11.47 -3.71 8.22
C ILE A 145 10.17 -4.50 8.30
N ILE A 146 10.15 -5.60 9.05
CA ILE A 146 8.95 -6.46 9.12
C ILE A 146 7.77 -5.77 9.80
N HIS A 147 8.00 -4.95 10.82
CA HIS A 147 6.95 -4.15 11.45
C HIS A 147 6.24 -3.25 10.43
N ASN A 148 7.00 -2.48 9.65
CA ASN A 148 6.45 -1.54 8.68
C ASN A 148 5.80 -2.25 7.48
N VAL A 149 6.34 -3.38 7.01
CA VAL A 149 5.71 -4.19 5.96
C VAL A 149 4.36 -4.73 6.43
N LEU A 150 4.31 -5.37 7.60
CA LEU A 150 3.06 -5.94 8.13
C LEU A 150 2.03 -4.86 8.45
N GLN A 151 2.45 -3.70 8.96
CA GLN A 151 1.57 -2.56 9.17
C GLN A 151 0.97 -2.07 7.86
N SER A 152 1.78 -1.91 6.81
CA SER A 152 1.32 -1.47 5.49
C SER A 152 0.30 -2.44 4.89
N ILE A 153 0.53 -3.76 5.01
CA ILE A 153 -0.41 -4.77 4.54
C ILE A 153 -1.75 -4.67 5.29
N ARG A 154 -1.73 -4.54 6.61
CA ARG A 154 -2.95 -4.43 7.44
C ARG A 154 -3.72 -3.15 7.11
N LEU A 155 -3.04 -2.01 7.06
CA LEU A 155 -3.66 -0.72 6.74
C LEU A 155 -4.35 -0.74 5.38
N LEU A 156 -3.69 -1.27 4.35
CA LEU A 156 -4.27 -1.37 3.01
C LEU A 156 -5.45 -2.36 2.97
N ALA A 157 -5.31 -3.52 3.60
CA ALA A 157 -6.39 -4.52 3.63
C ALA A 157 -7.64 -4.02 4.33
N ASP A 158 -7.47 -3.44 5.53
CA ASP A 158 -8.59 -2.93 6.33
C ASP A 158 -9.17 -1.66 5.70
N GLY A 159 -8.31 -0.76 5.20
CA GLY A 159 -8.72 0.46 4.53
C GLY A 159 -9.52 0.21 3.26
N CYS A 160 -9.09 -0.72 2.40
CA CYS A 160 -9.83 -1.09 1.20
C CYS A 160 -11.20 -1.71 1.54
N ARG A 161 -11.26 -2.58 2.55
CA ARG A 161 -12.51 -3.19 3.00
C ARG A 161 -13.48 -2.12 3.51
N ASN A 162 -13.00 -1.28 4.42
CA ASN A 162 -13.78 -0.21 5.00
C ASN A 162 -14.28 0.80 3.95
N PHE A 163 -13.41 1.19 3.04
CA PHE A 163 -13.75 2.11 1.96
C PHE A 163 -14.80 1.51 1.01
N ARG A 164 -14.67 0.22 0.68
CA ARG A 164 -15.68 -0.49 -0.12
C ARG A 164 -17.04 -0.49 0.58
N GLU A 165 -17.08 -0.85 1.86
CA GLU A 165 -18.32 -1.06 2.61
C GLU A 165 -19.02 0.25 2.95
N HIS A 166 -18.29 1.28 3.30
CA HIS A 166 -18.84 2.54 3.82
C HIS A 166 -18.75 3.73 2.85
N CYS A 167 -18.17 3.53 1.65
CA CYS A 167 -18.15 4.58 0.62
C CYS A 167 -18.66 4.03 -0.71
N VAL A 168 -17.97 3.04 -1.30
CA VAL A 168 -18.24 2.62 -2.68
C VAL A 168 -19.62 2.00 -2.85
N LEU A 169 -20.04 1.14 -1.93
CA LEU A 169 -21.33 0.44 -2.05
C LEU A 169 -22.57 1.36 -1.90
N GLY A 170 -22.42 2.50 -1.27
CA GLY A 170 -23.51 3.46 -1.09
C GLY A 170 -23.37 4.73 -1.92
N MET A 171 -22.43 4.75 -2.85
CA MET A 171 -22.19 5.89 -3.73
C MET A 171 -23.20 5.92 -4.88
N GLU A 172 -23.77 7.09 -5.14
CA GLU A 172 -24.75 7.30 -6.21
C GLU A 172 -24.33 8.44 -7.13
N PRO A 173 -24.44 8.28 -8.48
CA PRO A 173 -24.23 9.39 -9.40
C PRO A 173 -25.39 10.39 -9.35
N ASP A 174 -25.10 11.67 -9.46
CA ASP A 174 -26.10 12.72 -9.73
C ASP A 174 -26.15 12.97 -11.24
N ALA A 175 -26.98 12.20 -11.95
CA ALA A 175 -27.06 12.24 -13.41
C ALA A 175 -27.47 13.63 -13.94
N GLN A 176 -28.32 14.35 -13.21
CA GLN A 176 -28.74 15.70 -13.60
C GLN A 176 -27.56 16.67 -13.52
N ARG A 177 -26.81 16.62 -12.41
CA ARG A 177 -25.65 17.50 -12.21
C ARG A 177 -24.54 17.21 -13.22
N MET A 178 -24.31 15.95 -13.50
CA MET A 178 -23.37 15.54 -14.55
C MET A 178 -23.78 16.06 -15.94
N ALA A 179 -25.06 15.98 -16.29
CA ALA A 179 -25.56 16.51 -17.56
C ALA A 179 -25.41 18.04 -17.64
N GLU A 180 -25.75 18.77 -16.57
CA GLU A 180 -25.56 20.23 -16.50
C GLU A 180 -24.10 20.64 -16.71
N HIS A 181 -23.14 19.92 -16.10
CA HIS A 181 -21.73 20.18 -16.28
C HIS A 181 -21.23 19.84 -17.69
N LEU A 182 -21.72 18.77 -18.26
CA LEU A 182 -21.40 18.36 -19.62
C LEU A 182 -21.86 19.43 -20.64
N GLU A 183 -23.10 19.91 -20.52
CA GLU A 183 -23.64 20.95 -21.40
C GLU A 183 -22.91 22.30 -21.27
N ARG A 184 -22.45 22.65 -20.09
CA ARG A 184 -21.64 23.86 -19.84
C ARG A 184 -20.18 23.70 -20.25
N GLY A 185 -19.73 22.48 -20.52
CA GLY A 185 -18.35 22.18 -20.90
C GLY A 185 -18.09 22.45 -22.36
N LEU A 186 -16.91 22.96 -22.68
CA LEU A 186 -16.45 23.13 -24.06
C LEU A 186 -16.01 21.83 -24.72
N MET A 187 -15.98 20.71 -23.98
CA MET A 187 -15.49 19.41 -24.46
C MET A 187 -16.31 18.87 -25.63
N LEU A 188 -17.61 19.16 -25.71
CA LEU A 188 -18.48 18.74 -26.80
C LEU A 188 -18.06 19.32 -28.15
N VAL A 189 -17.35 20.46 -28.14
CA VAL A 189 -16.82 21.09 -29.37
C VAL A 189 -15.81 20.21 -30.07
N THR A 190 -15.11 19.33 -29.37
CA THR A 190 -14.16 18.38 -29.99
C THR A 190 -14.82 17.42 -30.97
N ALA A 191 -16.11 17.14 -30.82
CA ALA A 191 -16.87 16.34 -31.77
C ALA A 191 -17.02 17.03 -33.13
N LEU A 192 -16.84 18.34 -33.23
CA LEU A 192 -16.90 19.11 -34.47
C LEU A 192 -15.59 19.09 -35.27
N ASN A 193 -14.45 18.71 -34.66
CA ASN A 193 -13.14 18.72 -35.32
C ASN A 193 -13.12 18.03 -36.71
N PRO A 194 -13.78 16.88 -36.92
CA PRO A 194 -13.85 16.25 -38.23
C PRO A 194 -14.60 17.09 -39.28
N HIS A 195 -15.44 18.04 -38.86
CA HIS A 195 -16.30 18.84 -39.70
C HIS A 195 -15.78 20.27 -39.96
N ILE A 196 -15.00 20.82 -39.04
CA ILE A 196 -14.55 22.22 -39.10
C ILE A 196 -13.02 22.37 -39.16
N GLY A 197 -12.26 21.26 -39.09
CA GLY A 197 -10.79 21.25 -39.20
C GLY A 197 -10.08 21.53 -37.89
#